data_50e0b901e83f79cab9c947edc60c8cce
#
_entry.id   50e0b901e83f79cab9c947edc60c8cce
#
_cell.length_a   1.000
_cell.length_b   1.000
_cell.length_c   1.000
_cell.angle_alpha   90.00
_cell.angle_beta   90.00
_cell.angle_gamma   90.00
#
_symmetry.space_group_name_H-M   'P 1'
#
loop_
_entity.id
_entity.type
_entity.pdbx_description
1 polymer ?
#
loop_
_entity_poly.entity_id
_entity_poly.type
_entity_poly.pdbx_seq_one_letter_code
_entity_poly.pdbx_strand_id
1 'polypeptide(L)'
;MGAMHVEPSIAERRIRNLLDQRIRPAIYGPGSPLSVTAHHVEGEPIGVAEAERADYLPFAVGDPWGPSWGTSWFRFSGTVPKHLADRRVEAIIDLGFIRGQVGFNAEGLIWRAGAPLHGLHPERQWSL
;
A
#
# COMPACT_ATOMS: atom_id res chain seq x y z
N MET A 1 40.51 24.74 -16.94
CA MET A 1 39.55 24.24 -15.92
C MET A 1 38.82 23.05 -16.52
N GLY A 2 39.21 21.85 -16.12
CA GLY A 2 38.54 20.64 -16.61
C GLY A 2 37.14 20.55 -16.00
N ALA A 3 36.12 20.50 -16.81
CA ALA A 3 34.78 20.15 -16.37
C ALA A 3 34.85 18.73 -15.79
N MET A 4 34.53 18.61 -14.51
CA MET A 4 34.44 17.33 -13.83
C MET A 4 33.21 16.62 -14.41
N HIS A 5 33.42 15.76 -15.41
CA HIS A 5 32.37 14.93 -15.97
C HIS A 5 31.95 13.93 -14.89
N VAL A 6 30.94 14.27 -14.11
CA VAL A 6 30.27 13.29 -13.26
C VAL A 6 29.52 12.35 -14.18
N GLU A 7 29.97 11.12 -14.24
CA GLU A 7 29.31 10.09 -15.04
C GLU A 7 27.85 9.94 -14.58
N PRO A 8 26.85 10.09 -15.47
CA PRO A 8 25.43 10.09 -15.09
C PRO A 8 25.03 8.90 -14.22
N SER A 9 25.58 7.72 -14.49
CA SER A 9 25.33 6.48 -13.73
C SER A 9 25.78 6.58 -12.26
N ILE A 10 26.85 7.31 -11.97
CA ILE A 10 27.36 7.53 -10.60
C ILE A 10 26.43 8.50 -9.88
N ALA A 11 25.99 9.57 -10.55
CA ALA A 11 25.08 10.54 -9.99
C ALA A 11 23.71 9.89 -9.65
N GLU A 12 23.15 9.14 -10.58
CA GLU A 12 21.91 8.40 -10.38
C GLU A 12 21.98 7.42 -9.22
N ARG A 13 23.06 6.66 -9.12
CA ARG A 13 23.27 5.72 -8.02
C ARG A 13 23.37 6.44 -6.67
N ARG A 14 24.04 7.59 -6.61
CA ARG A 14 24.13 8.40 -5.37
C ARG A 14 22.77 8.95 -4.97
N ILE A 15 21.99 9.44 -5.92
CA ILE A 15 20.62 9.92 -5.68
C ILE A 15 19.75 8.77 -5.15
N ARG A 16 19.79 7.62 -5.80
CA ARG A 16 19.04 6.44 -5.38
C ARG A 16 19.40 6.00 -3.96
N ASN A 17 20.70 5.93 -3.66
CA ASN A 17 21.17 5.61 -2.30
C ASN A 17 20.69 6.64 -1.26
N LEU A 18 20.71 7.93 -1.59
CA LEU A 18 20.19 8.97 -0.71
C LEU A 18 18.70 8.79 -0.44
N LEU A 19 17.92 8.55 -1.50
CA LEU A 19 16.49 8.28 -1.40
C LEU A 19 16.20 7.07 -0.51
N ASP A 20 16.88 5.96 -0.76
CA ASP A 20 16.58 4.70 -0.09
C ASP A 20 17.11 4.64 1.35
N GLN A 21 18.27 5.24 1.62
CA GLN A 21 18.92 5.15 2.93
C GLN A 21 18.57 6.30 3.89
N ARG A 22 18.14 7.45 3.37
CA ARG A 22 17.91 8.64 4.19
C ARG A 22 16.49 9.18 4.10
N ILE A 23 15.96 9.32 2.89
CA ILE A 23 14.68 10.00 2.68
C ILE A 23 13.51 9.07 2.96
N ARG A 24 13.46 7.91 2.32
CA ARG A 24 12.35 6.95 2.49
C ARG A 24 12.13 6.52 3.95
N PRO A 25 13.17 6.16 4.72
CA PRO A 25 12.99 5.83 6.13
C PRO A 25 12.54 7.00 7.02
N ALA A 26 12.77 8.24 6.56
CA ALA A 26 12.40 9.45 7.31
C ALA A 26 10.99 9.97 6.98
N ILE A 27 10.32 9.42 5.95
CA ILE A 27 8.96 9.85 5.57
C ILE A 27 7.97 9.47 6.65
N TYR A 28 8.09 8.27 7.20
CA TYR A 28 7.18 7.74 8.22
C TYR A 28 7.91 7.51 9.54
N GLY A 29 7.29 7.94 10.61
CA GLY A 29 7.69 7.61 11.97
C GLY A 29 7.17 6.21 12.39
N PRO A 30 7.34 5.85 13.67
CA PRO A 30 6.77 4.61 14.20
C PRO A 30 5.26 4.56 13.99
N GLY A 31 4.78 3.49 13.35
CA GLY A 31 3.36 3.24 13.11
C GLY A 31 2.72 2.34 14.15
N SER A 32 1.42 2.15 14.02
CA SER A 32 0.65 1.17 14.76
C SER A 32 0.01 0.20 13.77
N PRO A 33 0.04 -1.12 14.02
CA PRO A 33 -0.57 -2.08 13.12
C PRO A 33 -2.08 -1.89 13.04
N LEU A 34 -2.63 -2.10 11.85
CA LEU A 34 -4.07 -2.20 11.63
C LEU A 34 -4.51 -3.65 11.77
N SER A 35 -5.71 -3.85 12.29
CA SER A 35 -6.39 -5.14 12.19
C SER A 35 -6.90 -5.31 10.77
N VAL A 36 -6.72 -6.52 10.22
CA VAL A 36 -7.13 -6.84 8.85
C VAL A 36 -8.03 -8.07 8.87
N THR A 37 -9.10 -8.00 8.10
CA THR A 37 -9.92 -9.16 7.77
C THR A 37 -10.14 -9.20 6.27
N ALA A 38 -10.35 -10.39 5.71
CA ALA A 38 -10.48 -10.59 4.27
C ALA A 38 -11.72 -11.41 3.92
N HIS A 39 -12.29 -11.12 2.77
CA HIS A 39 -13.28 -11.92 2.07
C HIS A 39 -12.79 -12.17 0.64
N HIS A 40 -12.48 -13.42 0.33
CA HIS A 40 -12.09 -13.81 -1.02
C HIS A 40 -13.32 -14.18 -1.83
N VAL A 41 -13.51 -13.51 -2.96
CA VAL A 41 -14.67 -13.73 -3.82
C VAL A 41 -14.43 -14.95 -4.68
N GLU A 42 -15.36 -15.90 -4.67
CA GLU A 42 -15.36 -17.04 -5.57
C GLU A 42 -16.09 -16.65 -6.87
N GLY A 43 -15.38 -16.71 -8.01
CA GLY A 43 -15.95 -16.39 -9.32
C GLY A 43 -15.94 -14.91 -9.67
N GLU A 44 -17.05 -14.38 -10.14
CA GLU A 44 -17.16 -13.01 -10.62
C GLU A 44 -17.08 -11.96 -9.49
N PRO A 45 -16.50 -10.78 -9.75
CA PRO A 45 -16.44 -9.70 -8.77
C PRO A 45 -17.81 -9.30 -8.26
N ILE A 46 -17.92 -9.04 -6.96
CA ILE A 46 -19.13 -8.57 -6.30
C ILE A 46 -19.08 -7.04 -6.09
N GLY A 47 -20.26 -6.43 -6.02
CA GLY A 47 -20.39 -5.00 -5.74
C GLY A 47 -20.14 -4.66 -4.27
N VAL A 48 -19.87 -3.37 -3.98
CA VAL A 48 -19.56 -2.87 -2.63
C VAL A 48 -20.66 -3.21 -1.62
N ALA A 49 -21.93 -3.06 -1.99
CA ALA A 49 -23.07 -3.33 -1.09
C ALA A 49 -23.17 -4.82 -0.68
N GLU A 50 -22.72 -5.72 -1.52
CA GLU A 50 -22.62 -7.14 -1.23
C GLU A 50 -21.38 -7.43 -0.39
N ALA A 51 -20.24 -6.86 -0.74
CA ALA A 51 -19.01 -6.95 0.02
C ALA A 51 -19.15 -6.42 1.46
N GLU A 52 -19.92 -5.33 1.67
CA GLU A 52 -20.18 -4.81 3.01
C GLU A 52 -20.95 -5.78 3.91
N ARG A 53 -21.70 -6.70 3.33
CA ARG A 53 -22.49 -7.73 4.06
C ARG A 53 -21.83 -9.09 4.11
N ALA A 54 -20.75 -9.27 3.40
CA ALA A 54 -20.04 -10.54 3.34
C ALA A 54 -19.39 -10.91 4.69
N ASP A 55 -19.16 -12.20 4.89
CA ASP A 55 -18.42 -12.70 6.04
C ASP A 55 -16.92 -12.53 5.81
N TYR A 56 -16.26 -11.86 6.72
CA TYR A 56 -14.83 -11.60 6.71
C TYR A 56 -14.11 -12.46 7.75
N LEU A 57 -13.06 -13.10 7.34
CA LEU A 57 -12.20 -13.90 8.22
C LEU A 57 -10.95 -13.10 8.64
N PRO A 58 -10.37 -13.36 9.82
CA PRO A 58 -9.09 -12.78 10.20
C PRO A 58 -8.02 -13.03 9.14
N PHE A 59 -7.22 -12.00 8.86
CA PHE A 59 -6.15 -12.06 7.88
C PHE A 59 -4.89 -11.42 8.46
N ALA A 60 -3.74 -12.08 8.34
CA ALA A 60 -2.48 -11.56 8.83
C ALA A 60 -1.67 -10.91 7.70
N VAL A 61 -0.94 -9.86 8.04
CA VAL A 61 0.02 -9.26 7.10
C VAL A 61 1.08 -10.29 6.73
N GLY A 62 1.26 -10.52 5.43
CA GLY A 62 2.16 -11.54 4.91
C GLY A 62 1.47 -12.85 4.50
N ASP A 63 0.21 -13.05 4.86
CA ASP A 63 -0.55 -14.17 4.36
C ASP A 63 -0.74 -14.06 2.84
N PRO A 64 -0.71 -15.19 2.12
CA PRO A 64 -1.00 -15.21 0.69
C PRO A 64 -2.48 -14.87 0.44
N TRP A 65 -2.73 -14.17 -0.64
CA TRP A 65 -4.08 -13.83 -1.08
C TRP A 65 -4.22 -13.97 -2.60
N GLY A 66 -5.40 -14.00 -3.08
CA GLY A 66 -5.70 -14.27 -4.48
C GLY A 66 -6.52 -15.55 -4.60
N PRO A 67 -6.75 -16.15 -5.72
CA PRO A 67 -5.83 -16.48 -6.81
C PRO A 67 -5.58 -15.35 -7.82
N SER A 68 -4.67 -15.61 -8.77
CA SER A 68 -4.47 -14.71 -9.93
C SER A 68 -5.80 -14.45 -10.63
N TRP A 69 -6.05 -13.18 -10.96
CA TRP A 69 -7.31 -12.68 -11.53
C TRP A 69 -8.53 -12.79 -10.61
N GLY A 70 -8.31 -13.19 -9.34
CA GLY A 70 -9.35 -13.20 -8.32
C GLY A 70 -9.56 -11.82 -7.70
N THR A 71 -10.72 -11.66 -7.06
CA THR A 71 -11.06 -10.45 -6.29
C THR A 71 -11.08 -10.76 -4.81
N SER A 72 -10.50 -9.88 -4.01
CA SER A 72 -10.52 -9.98 -2.55
C SER A 72 -10.89 -8.65 -1.95
N TRP A 73 -11.74 -8.67 -0.95
CA TRP A 73 -12.11 -7.52 -0.15
C TRP A 73 -11.39 -7.59 1.20
N PHE A 74 -10.76 -6.49 1.59
CA PHE A 74 -10.09 -6.37 2.88
C PHE A 74 -10.73 -5.26 3.70
N ARG A 75 -10.95 -5.52 4.99
CA ARG A 75 -11.32 -4.49 5.96
C ARG A 75 -10.16 -4.19 6.85
N PHE A 76 -9.81 -2.93 6.92
CA PHE A 76 -8.79 -2.41 7.80
C PHE A 76 -9.44 -1.61 8.92
N SER A 77 -9.03 -1.88 10.14
CA SER A 77 -9.50 -1.12 11.31
C SER A 77 -8.35 -0.86 12.27
N GLY A 78 -8.42 0.27 12.95
CA GLY A 78 -7.41 0.65 13.92
C GLY A 78 -7.79 1.95 14.61
N THR A 79 -7.01 2.29 15.62
CA THR A 79 -7.15 3.55 16.34
C THR A 79 -5.86 4.34 16.21
N VAL A 80 -5.98 5.61 15.88
CA VAL A 80 -4.82 6.52 15.86
C VAL A 80 -4.26 6.64 17.28
N PRO A 81 -3.00 6.25 17.52
CA PRO A 81 -2.38 6.37 18.84
C PRO A 81 -2.34 7.82 19.31
N LYS A 82 -2.45 8.05 20.61
CA LYS A 82 -2.48 9.41 21.20
C LYS A 82 -1.29 10.28 20.78
N HIS A 83 -0.10 9.69 20.64
CA HIS A 83 1.10 10.41 20.23
C HIS A 83 1.10 10.86 18.76
N LEU A 84 0.13 10.39 17.96
CA LEU A 84 -0.08 10.78 16.56
C LEU A 84 -1.34 11.61 16.35
N ALA A 85 -2.13 11.91 17.41
CA ALA A 85 -3.44 12.55 17.30
C ALA A 85 -3.40 13.93 16.61
N ASP A 86 -2.31 14.68 16.79
CA ASP A 86 -2.13 16.02 16.22
C ASP A 86 -1.24 16.02 14.96
N ARG A 87 -1.09 14.86 14.34
CA ARG A 87 -0.27 14.69 13.15
C ARG A 87 -1.10 14.24 11.97
N ARG A 88 -0.60 14.50 10.77
CA ARG A 88 -1.10 13.82 9.57
C ARG A 88 -0.75 12.34 9.68
N VAL A 89 -1.76 11.48 9.63
CA VAL A 89 -1.62 10.03 9.74
C VAL A 89 -2.08 9.40 8.43
N GLU A 90 -1.32 8.46 7.95
CA GLU A 90 -1.61 7.71 6.74
C GLU A 90 -1.63 6.20 7.04
N ALA A 91 -2.63 5.51 6.52
CA ALA A 91 -2.65 4.05 6.49
C ALA A 91 -1.76 3.58 5.33
N ILE A 92 -0.74 2.79 5.63
CA ILE A 92 0.13 2.19 4.62
C ILE A 92 -0.38 0.79 4.32
N ILE A 93 -0.73 0.56 3.06
CA ILE A 93 -1.30 -0.70 2.58
C ILE A 93 -0.44 -1.19 1.42
N ASP A 94 0.40 -2.18 1.68
CA ASP A 94 1.23 -2.83 0.69
C ASP A 94 0.55 -4.14 0.24
N LEU A 95 0.15 -4.20 -1.01
CA LEU A 95 -0.47 -5.39 -1.61
C LEU A 95 0.56 -6.43 -2.07
N GLY A 96 1.83 -6.28 -1.72
CA GLY A 96 2.92 -7.13 -2.19
C GLY A 96 3.34 -6.78 -3.62
N PHE A 97 3.38 -5.50 -3.96
CA PHE A 97 3.76 -5.04 -5.28
C PHE A 97 5.20 -5.43 -5.64
N ILE A 98 5.37 -6.03 -6.82
CA ILE A 98 6.67 -6.36 -7.38
C ILE A 98 7.17 -5.16 -8.17
N ARG A 99 8.27 -4.56 -7.70
CA ARG A 99 8.89 -3.40 -8.37
C ARG A 99 9.77 -3.83 -9.53
N GLY A 100 9.82 -2.98 -10.57
CA GLY A 100 10.74 -3.16 -11.69
C GLY A 100 10.24 -4.13 -12.77
N GLN A 101 9.00 -4.58 -12.71
CA GLN A 101 8.34 -5.33 -13.76
C GLN A 101 7.41 -4.44 -14.59
N VAL A 102 7.17 -4.84 -15.83
CA VAL A 102 6.15 -4.21 -16.68
C VAL A 102 4.76 -4.68 -16.23
N GLY A 103 3.88 -3.74 -15.97
CA GLY A 103 2.54 -4.01 -15.44
C GLY A 103 2.51 -4.15 -13.91
N PHE A 104 1.34 -4.37 -13.35
CA PHE A 104 1.12 -4.57 -11.93
C PHE A 104 0.69 -6.01 -11.66
N ASN A 105 1.26 -6.61 -10.61
CA ASN A 105 0.84 -7.93 -10.13
C ASN A 105 -0.41 -7.88 -9.26
N ALA A 106 -0.79 -6.70 -8.78
CA ALA A 106 -1.97 -6.45 -7.98
C ALA A 106 -2.45 -5.01 -8.20
N GLU A 107 -3.73 -4.79 -8.03
CA GLU A 107 -4.36 -3.47 -8.02
C GLU A 107 -5.37 -3.43 -6.88
N GLY A 108 -5.55 -2.28 -6.26
CA GLY A 108 -6.51 -2.10 -5.20
C GLY A 108 -7.28 -0.79 -5.33
N LEU A 109 -8.50 -0.77 -4.82
CA LEU A 109 -9.33 0.43 -4.71
C LEU A 109 -9.74 0.61 -3.26
N ILE A 110 -9.40 1.74 -2.68
CA ILE A 110 -9.79 2.10 -1.32
C ILE A 110 -11.22 2.63 -1.32
N TRP A 111 -12.02 2.08 -0.43
CA TRP A 111 -13.37 2.54 -0.12
C TRP A 111 -13.44 3.06 1.31
N ARG A 112 -14.19 4.12 1.54
CA ARG A 112 -14.51 4.64 2.87
C ARG A 112 -15.92 5.19 2.90
N ALA A 113 -16.70 4.77 3.90
CA ALA A 113 -18.10 5.19 4.05
C ALA A 113 -18.94 5.01 2.76
N GLY A 114 -18.79 3.87 2.09
CA GLY A 114 -19.54 3.54 0.88
C GLY A 114 -19.11 4.27 -0.40
N ALA A 115 -18.02 5.04 -0.38
CA ALA A 115 -17.51 5.77 -1.53
C ALA A 115 -16.07 5.37 -1.87
N PRO A 116 -15.73 5.25 -3.17
CA PRO A 116 -14.35 5.03 -3.58
C PRO A 116 -13.51 6.29 -3.34
N LEU A 117 -12.29 6.12 -2.82
CA LEU A 117 -11.37 7.22 -2.60
C LEU A 117 -10.31 7.31 -3.70
N HIS A 118 -9.52 6.26 -3.85
CA HIS A 118 -8.43 6.21 -4.84
C HIS A 118 -7.92 4.79 -5.03
N GLY A 119 -7.18 4.57 -6.11
CA GLY A 119 -6.45 3.33 -6.36
C GLY A 119 -5.19 3.21 -5.52
N LEU A 120 -4.84 1.95 -5.21
CA LEU A 120 -3.53 1.56 -4.71
C LEU A 120 -2.70 1.00 -5.86
N HIS A 121 -1.46 1.44 -5.95
CA HIS A 121 -0.48 0.96 -6.92
C HIS A 121 0.95 1.13 -6.34
N PRO A 122 2.00 0.61 -6.98
CA PRO A 122 3.36 0.63 -6.42
C PRO A 122 3.87 2.00 -5.96
N GLU A 123 3.44 3.08 -6.61
CA GLU A 123 3.83 4.44 -6.25
C GLU A 123 2.88 5.13 -5.26
N ARG A 124 1.75 4.49 -4.94
CA ARG A 124 0.77 5.00 -3.99
C ARG A 124 0.18 3.87 -3.14
N GLN A 125 0.82 3.60 -2.03
CA GLN A 125 0.45 2.55 -1.06
C GLN A 125 -0.12 3.15 0.24
N TRP A 126 -0.72 4.34 0.19
CA TRP A 126 -1.20 5.05 1.37
C TRP A 126 -2.57 5.69 1.16
N SER A 127 -3.31 5.86 2.26
CA SER A 127 -4.57 6.58 2.36
C SER A 127 -4.62 7.42 3.65
N LEU A 128 -5.32 8.55 3.57
CA LEU A 128 -5.63 9.43 4.71
C LEU A 128 -6.86 8.95 5.46
#